data_8688c5cbb5e8f0ae3266e26280f7b8a2
#
_entry.id   8688c5cbb5e8f0ae3266e26280f7b8a2
#
_cell.length_a   1.000
_cell.length_b   1.000
_cell.length_c   1.000
_cell.angle_alpha   90.00
_cell.angle_beta   90.00
_cell.angle_gamma   90.00
#
_symmetry.space_group_name_H-M   'P 1'
#
loop_
_entity.id
_entity.type
_entity.pdbx_description
1 polymer ?
#
loop_
_entity_poly.entity_id
_entity_poly.type
_entity_poly.pdbx_seq_one_letter_code
_entity_poly.pdbx_strand_id
1 'polypeptide(L)'
;KSKERNITNLFFQLVEKGYKENRKVEDYAAMIGITSKHLALVIKKTTGKYPSDWLENYVLLESKRLLRSTDMSIQHISYDLNFSTPSHFGKFFKSQTGITPKKFRDSIVNK
;
A
#
# COMPACT_ATOMS: atom_id res chain seq x y z
N LYS A 1 11.40 -8.40 22.90
CA LYS A 1 11.62 -9.20 21.70
C LYS A 1 10.36 -9.79 21.17
N SER A 2 9.73 -10.68 21.92
CA SER A 2 8.49 -11.28 21.47
C SER A 2 7.39 -10.23 21.32
N LYS A 3 7.45 -9.18 22.15
CA LYS A 3 6.51 -8.08 22.08
C LYS A 3 6.63 -7.33 20.77
N GLU A 4 7.86 -7.05 20.34
CA GLU A 4 8.10 -6.36 19.07
C GLU A 4 7.69 -7.23 17.89
N ARG A 5 7.98 -8.53 17.98
CA ARG A 5 7.57 -9.46 16.93
C ARG A 5 6.05 -9.54 16.83
N ASN A 6 5.37 -9.54 17.97
CA ASN A 6 3.92 -9.58 18.01
C ASN A 6 3.30 -8.33 17.37
N ILE A 7 3.87 -7.17 17.68
CA ILE A 7 3.41 -5.92 17.07
C ILE A 7 3.60 -5.97 15.56
N THR A 8 4.76 -6.44 15.10
CA THR A 8 5.06 -6.53 13.69
C THR A 8 4.10 -7.48 12.96
N ASN A 9 3.88 -8.66 13.53
CA ASN A 9 2.97 -9.64 12.95
C ASN A 9 1.55 -9.10 12.89
N LEU A 10 1.10 -8.46 13.95
CA LEU A 10 -0.23 -7.90 14.01
C LEU A 10 -0.40 -6.77 12.99
N PHE A 11 0.63 -5.93 12.86
CA PHE A 11 0.62 -4.86 11.86
C PHE A 11 0.39 -5.44 10.46
N PHE A 12 1.16 -6.45 10.09
CA PHE A 12 1.01 -7.03 8.75
C PHE A 12 -0.35 -7.70 8.54
N GLN A 13 -0.87 -8.36 9.57
CA GLN A 13 -2.20 -8.96 9.47
C GLN A 13 -3.27 -7.89 9.23
N LEU A 14 -3.17 -6.77 9.94
CA LEU A 14 -4.13 -5.69 9.81
C LEU A 14 -4.00 -4.96 8.47
N VAL A 15 -2.77 -4.74 8.02
CA VAL A 15 -2.53 -4.10 6.73
C VAL A 15 -3.07 -4.97 5.59
N GLU A 16 -2.80 -6.26 5.64
CA GLU A 16 -3.25 -7.17 4.60
C GLU A 16 -4.76 -7.12 4.41
N LYS A 17 -5.49 -6.98 5.50
CA LYS A 17 -6.95 -6.96 5.45
C LYS A 17 -7.52 -5.58 5.12
N GLY A 18 -6.84 -4.50 5.50
CA GLY A 18 -7.44 -3.19 5.46
C GLY A 18 -6.69 -2.09 4.75
N TYR A 19 -5.65 -2.40 3.97
CA TYR A 19 -4.84 -1.33 3.37
C TYR A 19 -5.62 -0.45 2.39
N LYS A 20 -6.70 -0.95 1.83
CA LYS A 20 -7.53 -0.15 0.92
C LYS A 20 -8.34 0.90 1.67
N GLU A 21 -8.89 0.54 2.81
CA GLU A 21 -9.73 1.43 3.61
C GLU A 21 -8.93 2.29 4.56
N ASN A 22 -7.85 1.76 5.13
CA ASN A 22 -7.07 2.44 6.14
C ASN A 22 -5.68 2.72 5.59
N ARG A 23 -5.48 3.96 5.17
CA ARG A 23 -4.24 4.37 4.49
C ARG A 23 -3.28 5.12 5.41
N LYS A 24 -3.67 5.36 6.64
CA LYS A 24 -2.85 6.11 7.59
C LYS A 24 -2.25 5.20 8.64
N VAL A 25 -0.96 5.42 8.93
CA VAL A 25 -0.25 4.63 9.93
C VAL A 25 -0.94 4.72 11.29
N GLU A 26 -1.47 5.90 11.62
CA GLU A 26 -2.13 6.10 12.91
C GLU A 26 -3.36 5.21 13.08
N ASP A 27 -4.03 4.82 11.99
CA ASP A 27 -5.17 3.91 12.09
C ASP A 27 -4.72 2.55 12.63
N TYR A 28 -3.58 2.06 12.13
CA TYR A 28 -3.06 0.76 12.57
C TYR A 28 -2.50 0.82 13.99
N ALA A 29 -1.85 1.93 14.32
CA ALA A 29 -1.36 2.12 15.69
C ALA A 29 -2.52 2.09 16.68
N ALA A 30 -3.63 2.75 16.34
CA ALA A 30 -4.82 2.75 17.19
C ALA A 30 -5.40 1.36 17.34
N MET A 31 -5.47 0.59 16.24
CA MET A 31 -5.99 -0.78 16.30
C MET A 31 -5.14 -1.68 17.18
N ILE A 32 -3.82 -1.46 17.18
CA ILE A 32 -2.89 -2.24 17.98
C ILE A 32 -2.86 -1.75 19.43
N GLY A 33 -3.25 -0.50 19.65
CA GLY A 33 -3.26 0.09 20.98
C GLY A 33 -1.94 0.73 21.37
N ILE A 34 -1.18 1.23 20.40
CA ILE A 34 0.10 1.91 20.64
C ILE A 34 0.11 3.23 19.88
N THR A 35 1.13 4.06 20.16
CA THR A 35 1.28 5.32 19.43
C THR A 35 1.85 5.07 18.04
N SER A 36 1.60 6.02 17.12
CA SER A 36 2.19 5.96 15.79
C SER A 36 3.69 5.95 15.85
N LYS A 37 4.28 6.73 16.76
CA LYS A 37 5.72 6.78 16.92
C LYS A 37 6.27 5.42 17.35
N HIS A 38 5.61 4.78 18.31
CA HIS A 38 6.03 3.46 18.79
C HIS A 38 5.96 2.43 17.66
N LEU A 39 4.85 2.46 16.91
CA LEU A 39 4.69 1.55 15.77
C LEU A 39 5.80 1.77 14.74
N ALA A 40 6.09 3.03 14.41
CA ALA A 40 7.15 3.34 13.44
C ALA A 40 8.50 2.80 13.87
N LEU A 41 8.83 2.97 15.16
CA LEU A 41 10.11 2.48 15.68
C LEU A 41 10.20 0.97 15.62
N VAL A 42 9.14 0.28 16.01
CA VAL A 42 9.14 -1.19 16.01
C VAL A 42 9.23 -1.74 14.57
N ILE A 43 8.42 -1.23 13.67
CA ILE A 43 8.40 -1.72 12.28
C ILE A 43 9.72 -1.42 11.58
N LYS A 44 10.27 -0.24 11.79
CA LYS A 44 11.59 0.10 11.22
C LYS A 44 12.67 -0.83 11.74
N LYS A 45 12.64 -1.10 13.04
CA LYS A 45 13.63 -1.97 13.67
C LYS A 45 13.53 -3.42 13.20
N THR A 46 12.31 -3.95 13.07
CA THR A 46 12.13 -5.37 12.75
C THR A 46 12.16 -5.64 11.24
N THR A 47 11.80 -4.68 10.40
CA THR A 47 11.67 -4.93 8.95
C THR A 47 12.63 -4.10 8.10
N GLY A 48 13.23 -3.06 8.66
CA GLY A 48 14.10 -2.16 7.90
C GLY A 48 13.38 -1.04 7.17
N LYS A 49 12.05 -1.03 7.17
CA LYS A 49 11.25 0.00 6.51
C LYS A 49 10.20 0.54 7.45
N TYR A 50 9.71 1.74 7.15
CA TYR A 50 8.67 2.37 7.94
C TYR A 50 7.29 1.81 7.57
N PRO A 51 6.31 1.91 8.48
CA PRO A 51 4.95 1.43 8.18
C PRO A 51 4.36 2.04 6.91
N SER A 52 4.60 3.34 6.67
CA SER A 52 4.08 4.00 5.47
C SER A 52 4.64 3.37 4.19
N ASP A 53 5.90 2.94 4.21
CA ASP A 53 6.51 2.28 3.06
C ASP A 53 5.79 0.96 2.76
N TRP A 54 5.44 0.22 3.80
CA TRP A 54 4.73 -1.04 3.63
C TRP A 54 3.33 -0.84 3.09
N LEU A 55 2.62 0.19 3.60
CA LEU A 55 1.28 0.50 3.10
C LEU A 55 1.32 0.84 1.61
N GLU A 56 2.27 1.69 1.21
CA GLU A 56 2.43 2.05 -0.20
C GLU A 56 2.77 0.84 -1.05
N ASN A 57 3.58 -0.05 -0.52
CA ASN A 57 3.97 -1.25 -1.24
C ASN A 57 2.76 -2.17 -1.50
N TYR A 58 1.90 -2.34 -0.50
CA TYR A 58 0.68 -3.15 -0.69
C TYR A 58 -0.23 -2.55 -1.76
N VAL A 59 -0.41 -1.24 -1.72
CA VAL A 59 -1.24 -0.55 -2.72
C VAL A 59 -0.63 -0.70 -4.11
N LEU A 60 0.69 -0.54 -4.20
CA LEU A 60 1.37 -0.65 -5.49
C LEU A 60 1.25 -2.06 -6.07
N LEU A 61 1.48 -3.08 -5.25
CA LEU A 61 1.38 -4.47 -5.72
C LEU A 61 -0.03 -4.79 -6.22
N GLU A 62 -1.04 -4.34 -5.49
CA GLU A 62 -2.42 -4.58 -5.91
C GLU A 62 -2.76 -3.81 -7.18
N SER A 63 -2.27 -2.57 -7.31
CA SER A 63 -2.50 -1.79 -8.53
C SER A 63 -1.89 -2.49 -9.74
N LYS A 64 -0.69 -3.04 -9.59
CA LYS A 64 -0.05 -3.79 -10.67
C LYS A 64 -0.85 -5.03 -11.04
N ARG A 65 -1.36 -5.75 -10.03
CA ARG A 65 -2.17 -6.93 -10.27
C ARG A 65 -3.42 -6.59 -11.05
N LEU A 66 -4.11 -5.53 -10.66
CA LEU A 66 -5.33 -5.11 -11.34
C LEU A 66 -5.06 -4.66 -12.77
N LEU A 67 -3.94 -3.95 -12.98
CA LEU A 67 -3.55 -3.52 -14.32
C LEU A 67 -3.22 -4.69 -15.23
N ARG A 68 -2.56 -5.72 -14.70
CA ARG A 68 -2.15 -6.90 -15.48
C ARG A 68 -3.27 -7.88 -15.72
N SER A 69 -4.11 -8.10 -14.71
CA SER A 69 -4.97 -9.27 -14.67
C SER A 69 -6.45 -8.98 -14.85
N THR A 70 -6.83 -7.72 -15.02
CA THR A 70 -8.24 -7.35 -15.21
C THR A 70 -8.40 -6.39 -16.36
N ASP A 71 -9.66 -6.22 -16.79
CA ASP A 71 -10.06 -5.22 -17.78
C ASP A 71 -10.52 -3.92 -17.15
N MET A 72 -10.36 -3.79 -15.83
CA MET A 72 -10.79 -2.58 -15.14
C MET A 72 -10.10 -1.36 -15.73
N SER A 73 -10.88 -0.28 -15.94
CA SER A 73 -10.30 0.98 -16.39
C SER A 73 -9.37 1.53 -15.32
N ILE A 74 -8.45 2.39 -15.74
CA ILE A 74 -7.54 3.02 -14.78
C ILE A 74 -8.33 3.84 -13.77
N GLN A 75 -9.38 4.51 -14.22
CA GLN A 75 -10.28 5.26 -13.33
C GLN A 75 -10.92 4.34 -12.30
N HIS A 76 -11.43 3.19 -12.74
CA HIS A 76 -12.06 2.22 -11.85
C HIS A 76 -11.06 1.69 -10.82
N ILE A 77 -9.83 1.39 -11.26
CA ILE A 77 -8.77 0.93 -10.36
C ILE A 77 -8.48 2.00 -9.30
N SER A 78 -8.41 3.26 -9.72
CA SER A 78 -8.11 4.34 -8.78
C SER A 78 -9.16 4.41 -7.67
N TYR A 79 -10.42 4.26 -8.01
CA TYR A 79 -11.48 4.30 -7.02
C TYR A 79 -11.53 3.04 -6.17
N ASP A 80 -11.24 1.89 -6.77
CA ASP A 80 -11.18 0.64 -6.02
C ASP A 80 -10.11 0.69 -4.93
N LEU A 81 -9.01 1.38 -5.21
CA LEU A 81 -7.91 1.54 -4.28
C LEU A 81 -8.05 2.77 -3.39
N ASN A 82 -9.22 3.42 -3.45
CA ASN A 82 -9.56 4.57 -2.62
C ASN A 82 -8.68 5.80 -2.82
N PHE A 83 -8.24 6.02 -4.05
CA PHE A 83 -7.63 7.30 -4.39
C PHE A 83 -8.74 8.31 -4.63
N SER A 84 -8.49 9.56 -4.27
CA SER A 84 -9.49 10.62 -4.41
C SER A 84 -9.81 10.91 -5.88
N THR A 85 -8.82 10.79 -6.77
CA THR A 85 -9.00 11.01 -8.21
C THR A 85 -8.09 10.07 -8.97
N PRO A 86 -8.42 9.78 -10.26
CA PRO A 86 -7.50 9.02 -11.11
C PRO A 86 -6.14 9.71 -11.28
N SER A 87 -6.13 11.02 -11.26
CA SER A 87 -4.89 11.79 -11.36
C SER A 87 -3.97 11.53 -10.17
N HIS A 88 -4.56 11.45 -8.97
CA HIS A 88 -3.82 11.15 -7.76
C HIS A 88 -3.21 9.75 -7.83
N PHE A 89 -3.98 8.79 -8.31
CA PHE A 89 -3.47 7.43 -8.51
C PHE A 89 -2.32 7.42 -9.52
N GLY A 90 -2.48 8.14 -10.63
CA GLY A 90 -1.45 8.21 -11.67
C GLY A 90 -0.14 8.75 -11.13
N LYS A 91 -0.20 9.80 -10.34
CA LYS A 91 1.00 10.40 -9.72
C LYS A 91 1.66 9.43 -8.75
N PHE A 92 0.86 8.76 -7.93
CA PHE A 92 1.37 7.75 -7.00
C PHE A 92 2.10 6.64 -7.75
N PHE A 93 1.43 6.07 -8.76
CA PHE A 93 1.99 4.96 -9.52
C PHE A 93 3.28 5.37 -10.22
N LYS A 94 3.28 6.52 -10.86
CA LYS A 94 4.46 7.00 -11.59
C LYS A 94 5.62 7.30 -10.63
N SER A 95 5.34 7.85 -9.45
CA SER A 95 6.40 8.12 -8.49
C SER A 95 7.04 6.82 -7.98
N GLN A 96 6.26 5.74 -7.92
CA GLN A 96 6.76 4.45 -7.44
C GLN A 96 7.47 3.64 -8.52
N THR A 97 7.04 3.74 -9.76
CA THR A 97 7.51 2.87 -10.83
C THR A 97 8.26 3.59 -11.95
N GLY A 98 8.13 4.89 -12.04
CA GLY A 98 8.74 5.68 -13.12
C GLY A 98 7.88 5.81 -14.36
N ILE A 99 6.78 5.06 -14.47
CA ILE A 99 5.89 5.12 -15.63
C ILE A 99 4.43 5.24 -15.20
N THR A 100 3.59 5.68 -16.12
CA THR A 100 2.17 5.83 -15.84
C THR A 100 1.47 4.48 -15.80
N PRO A 101 0.30 4.38 -15.14
CA PRO A 101 -0.46 3.13 -15.16
C PRO A 101 -0.80 2.67 -16.57
N LYS A 102 -1.14 3.62 -17.44
CA LYS A 102 -1.47 3.28 -18.82
C LYS A 102 -0.27 2.68 -19.55
N LYS A 103 0.89 3.30 -19.42
CA LYS A 103 2.12 2.77 -20.01
C LYS A 103 2.46 1.39 -19.46
N PHE A 104 2.28 1.21 -18.17
CA PHE A 104 2.53 -0.08 -17.54
C PHE A 104 1.65 -1.16 -18.16
N ARG A 105 0.35 -0.88 -18.28
CA ARG A 105 -0.60 -1.84 -18.87
C ARG A 105 -0.28 -2.10 -20.35
N ASP A 106 0.00 -1.05 -21.10
CA ASP A 106 0.32 -1.18 -22.53
C ASP A 106 1.58 -2.02 -22.75
N SER A 107 2.57 -1.87 -21.88
CA SER A 107 3.81 -2.63 -22.00
C SER A 107 3.59 -4.14 -21.82
N ILE A 108 2.62 -4.50 -21.01
CA ILE A 108 2.28 -5.91 -20.78
C ILE A 108 1.53 -6.48 -21.97
N VAL A 109 0.55 -5.72 -22.47
CA VAL A 109 -0.27 -6.16 -23.59
C VAL A 109 0.57 -6.36 -24.85
N ASN A 110 1.60 -5.55 -25.02
CA ASN A 110 2.44 -5.59 -26.23
C ASN A 110 3.50 -6.67 -26.17
N LYS A 111 3.51 -7.48 -25.14
CA LYS A 111 4.35 -8.65 -25.10
C LYS A 111 3.63 -9.85 -25.69
#